data_57c47855014c47ea8bf305d0f3614ec8
#
_entry.id   57c47855014c47ea8bf305d0f3614ec8
#
_cell.length_a   1.000
_cell.length_b   1.000
_cell.length_c   1.000
_cell.angle_alpha   90.00
_cell.angle_beta   90.00
_cell.angle_gamma   90.00
#
_symmetry.space_group_name_H-M   'P 1'
#
loop_
_entity.id
_entity.type
_entity.pdbx_description
1 polymer ?
#
loop_
_entity_poly.entity_id
_entity_poly.type
_entity_poly.pdbx_seq_one_letter_code
_entity_poly.pdbx_strand_id
1 'polypeptide(L)'
;AWRWNVYCEMSNSFARLQSLAFCAAFIPVLKKLYGHDQEEFSAALTRHLMFFNTEGIWGAVVHGIALAMEEQRAMGAPVPVEAITGIKAGLMGPFAGIGDTIDWSTIKPLMAMLCLPLAESGSFIAPVIYFILVAGILTTEEFFFVNIGYRMGTEAAMTILGGGMVNKFISCASVLGM
;
A
#
# COMPACT_ATOMS: atom_id res chain seq x y z
N ALA A 1 -6.87 4.26 1.17
CA ALA A 1 -7.17 3.47 -0.03
C ALA A 1 -7.43 4.37 -1.23
N TRP A 2 -8.60 4.99 -1.42
CA TRP A 2 -8.99 5.73 -2.62
C TRP A 2 -7.96 6.74 -3.17
N ARG A 3 -7.32 7.54 -2.31
CA ARG A 3 -6.30 8.50 -2.75
C ARG A 3 -5.05 7.81 -3.28
N TRP A 4 -4.66 6.69 -2.67
CA TRP A 4 -3.54 5.91 -3.14
C TRP A 4 -3.83 5.33 -4.52
N ASN A 5 -4.96 4.68 -4.69
CA ASN A 5 -5.38 4.11 -5.97
C ASN A 5 -5.29 5.12 -7.13
N VAL A 6 -5.75 6.36 -6.89
CA VAL A 6 -5.71 7.41 -7.91
C VAL A 6 -4.29 7.95 -8.15
N TYR A 7 -3.45 8.03 -7.11
CA TYR A 7 -2.17 8.74 -7.21
C TYR A 7 -0.97 7.84 -7.50
N CYS A 8 -1.04 6.53 -7.19
CA CYS A 8 0.12 5.64 -7.20
C CYS A 8 0.85 5.62 -8.54
N GLU A 9 0.14 5.69 -9.66
CA GLU A 9 0.73 5.69 -10.99
C GLU A 9 0.87 7.10 -11.63
N MET A 10 0.31 8.13 -11.00
CA MET A 10 0.28 9.48 -11.58
C MET A 10 1.47 10.36 -11.16
N SER A 11 2.16 10.01 -10.08
CA SER A 11 3.16 10.88 -9.45
C SER A 11 4.54 10.23 -9.30
N ASN A 12 4.89 9.36 -10.23
CA ASN A 12 6.18 8.69 -10.25
C ASN A 12 7.32 9.67 -10.56
N SER A 13 8.39 9.61 -9.78
CA SER A 13 9.62 10.35 -10.02
C SER A 13 10.81 9.40 -10.08
N PHE A 14 11.81 9.70 -10.93
CA PHE A 14 12.98 8.85 -11.07
C PHE A 14 13.72 8.59 -9.75
N ALA A 15 13.79 9.59 -8.86
CA ALA A 15 14.53 9.48 -7.59
C ALA A 15 13.75 8.81 -6.46
N ARG A 16 12.41 8.86 -6.48
CA ARG A 16 11.58 8.45 -5.33
C ARG A 16 10.41 7.54 -5.70
N LEU A 17 10.22 7.28 -6.98
CA LEU A 17 9.11 6.53 -7.57
C LEU A 17 7.75 6.98 -6.98
N GLN A 18 7.02 6.11 -6.32
CA GLN A 18 5.67 6.34 -5.83
C GLN A 18 5.61 7.07 -4.47
N SER A 19 6.73 7.51 -3.90
CA SER A 19 6.74 8.10 -2.55
C SER A 19 5.89 9.35 -2.41
N LEU A 20 5.80 10.17 -3.48
CA LEU A 20 4.95 11.36 -3.49
C LEU A 20 3.46 10.98 -3.38
N ALA A 21 3.04 9.96 -4.13
CA ALA A 21 1.69 9.41 -4.05
C ALA A 21 1.38 8.87 -2.66
N PHE A 22 2.33 8.12 -2.08
CA PHE A 22 2.20 7.60 -0.72
C PHE A 22 1.98 8.73 0.27
N CYS A 23 2.85 9.72 0.27
CA CYS A 23 2.75 10.88 1.16
C CYS A 23 1.43 11.64 0.94
N ALA A 24 1.06 11.93 -0.30
CA ALA A 24 -0.18 12.63 -0.65
C ALA A 24 -1.44 11.89 -0.17
N ALA A 25 -1.43 10.56 -0.25
CA ALA A 25 -2.53 9.74 0.27
C ALA A 25 -2.64 9.83 1.80
N PHE A 26 -1.52 10.02 2.50
CA PHE A 26 -1.45 10.10 3.96
C PHE A 26 -1.73 11.49 4.52
N ILE A 27 -1.57 12.58 3.76
CA ILE A 27 -1.77 13.96 4.25
C ILE A 27 -3.02 14.14 5.12
N PRO A 28 -4.24 13.68 4.73
CA PRO A 28 -5.43 13.94 5.53
C PRO A 28 -5.38 13.28 6.90
N VAL A 29 -4.80 12.07 6.97
CA VAL A 29 -4.67 11.32 8.22
C VAL A 29 -3.58 11.93 9.08
N LEU A 30 -2.39 12.20 8.52
CA LEU A 30 -1.30 12.83 9.24
C LEU A 30 -1.70 14.21 9.79
N LYS A 31 -2.48 14.99 9.02
CA LYS A 31 -3.03 16.27 9.51
C LYS A 31 -4.00 16.08 10.67
N LYS A 32 -4.77 15.00 10.68
CA LYS A 32 -5.66 14.66 11.79
C LYS A 32 -4.90 14.22 13.03
N LEU A 33 -3.82 13.45 12.86
CA LEU A 33 -3.00 12.92 13.95
C LEU A 33 -2.07 13.97 14.54
N TYR A 34 -1.38 14.76 13.70
CA TYR A 34 -0.28 15.65 14.09
C TYR A 34 -0.55 17.13 13.77
N GLY A 35 -1.73 17.50 13.29
CA GLY A 35 -2.01 18.88 12.87
C GLY A 35 -1.97 19.94 14.01
N HIS A 36 -1.93 19.50 15.25
CA HIS A 36 -1.72 20.34 16.43
C HIS A 36 -0.22 20.59 16.73
N ASP A 37 0.68 19.82 16.13
CA ASP A 37 2.13 19.92 16.22
C ASP A 37 2.73 20.00 14.81
N GLN A 38 3.13 21.22 14.41
CA GLN A 38 3.64 21.50 13.07
C GLN A 38 5.00 20.81 12.81
N GLU A 39 5.81 20.63 13.84
CA GLU A 39 7.11 20.00 13.74
C GLU A 39 6.93 18.48 13.48
N GLU A 40 6.14 17.81 14.30
CA GLU A 40 5.87 16.37 14.10
C GLU A 40 5.08 16.12 12.81
N PHE A 41 4.17 17.00 12.39
CA PHE A 41 3.49 16.89 11.10
C PHE A 41 4.47 16.97 9.94
N SER A 42 5.43 17.91 9.97
CA SER A 42 6.47 18.03 8.95
C SER A 42 7.41 16.81 8.93
N ALA A 43 7.79 16.31 10.12
CA ALA A 43 8.59 15.09 10.25
C ALA A 43 7.85 13.88 9.69
N ALA A 44 6.53 13.76 9.94
CA ALA A 44 5.70 12.70 9.39
C ALA A 44 5.64 12.73 7.86
N LEU A 45 5.45 13.90 7.27
CA LEU A 45 5.49 14.05 5.81
C LEU A 45 6.85 13.63 5.24
N THR A 46 7.94 14.05 5.88
CA THR A 46 9.31 13.75 5.45
C THR A 46 9.60 12.25 5.45
N ARG A 47 9.21 11.51 6.50
CA ARG A 47 9.41 10.05 6.56
C ARG A 47 8.59 9.29 5.53
N HIS A 48 7.47 9.84 5.08
CA HIS A 48 6.67 9.22 4.02
C HIS A 48 7.11 9.60 2.61
N LEU A 49 7.98 10.61 2.44
CA LEU A 49 8.62 10.97 1.17
C LEU A 49 9.89 10.14 0.85
N MET A 50 10.28 9.21 1.71
CA MET A 50 11.35 8.25 1.41
C MET A 50 10.97 7.39 0.21
N PHE A 51 12.00 6.88 -0.50
CA PHE A 51 11.82 5.99 -1.65
C PHE A 51 10.78 4.90 -1.37
N PHE A 52 9.84 4.73 -2.26
CA PHE A 52 8.81 3.71 -2.18
C PHE A 52 8.36 3.31 -3.57
N ASN A 53 8.32 2.02 -3.83
CA ASN A 53 7.81 1.46 -5.08
C ASN A 53 7.24 0.07 -4.85
N THR A 54 5.98 -0.13 -5.22
CA THR A 54 5.28 -1.40 -5.07
C THR A 54 4.18 -1.52 -6.11
N GLU A 55 3.60 -2.69 -6.25
CA GLU A 55 2.36 -2.81 -7.01
C GLU A 55 1.21 -2.10 -6.26
N GLY A 56 0.33 -1.41 -6.99
CA GLY A 56 -0.62 -0.46 -6.42
C GLY A 56 -1.66 -1.09 -5.49
N ILE A 57 -2.14 -2.28 -5.79
CA ILE A 57 -3.23 -2.93 -5.06
C ILE A 57 -2.71 -3.71 -3.85
N TRP A 58 -1.75 -4.63 -4.07
CA TRP A 58 -1.14 -5.42 -3.00
C TRP A 58 -0.29 -4.56 -2.07
N GLY A 59 0.35 -3.53 -2.59
CA GLY A 59 1.08 -2.54 -1.81
C GLY A 59 0.21 -1.76 -0.81
N ALA A 60 -1.11 -1.79 -0.96
CA ALA A 60 -2.06 -1.22 -0.01
C ALA A 60 -1.96 -1.86 1.40
N VAL A 61 -1.44 -3.08 1.52
CA VAL A 61 -1.08 -3.70 2.82
C VAL A 61 -0.08 -2.82 3.56
N VAL A 62 0.96 -2.33 2.87
CA VAL A 62 2.00 -1.47 3.47
C VAL A 62 1.40 -0.15 3.95
N HIS A 63 0.42 0.40 3.20
CA HIS A 63 -0.32 1.59 3.62
C HIS A 63 -1.08 1.34 4.92
N GLY A 64 -1.78 0.22 5.02
CA GLY A 64 -2.51 -0.16 6.23
C GLY A 64 -1.58 -0.27 7.43
N ILE A 65 -0.45 -0.97 7.28
CA ILE A 65 0.56 -1.14 8.35
C ILE A 65 1.10 0.22 8.80
N ALA A 66 1.58 1.03 7.85
CA ALA A 66 2.14 2.34 8.17
C ALA A 66 1.13 3.26 8.85
N LEU A 67 -0.14 3.22 8.42
CA LEU A 67 -1.23 3.98 9.03
C LEU A 67 -1.45 3.60 10.49
N ALA A 68 -1.54 2.29 10.79
CA ALA A 68 -1.74 1.82 12.16
C ALA A 68 -0.56 2.21 13.07
N MET A 69 0.68 2.12 12.55
CA MET A 69 1.86 2.51 13.32
C MET A 69 1.92 4.01 13.58
N GLU A 70 1.55 4.86 12.61
CA GLU A 70 1.44 6.30 12.81
C GLU A 70 0.37 6.65 13.86
N GLU A 71 -0.75 5.98 13.82
CA GLU A 71 -1.83 6.18 14.80
C GLU A 71 -1.38 5.80 16.20
N GLN A 72 -0.74 4.64 16.37
CA GLN A 72 -0.19 4.22 17.67
C GLN A 72 0.86 5.20 18.19
N ARG A 73 1.75 5.68 17.31
CA ARG A 73 2.74 6.70 17.66
C ARG A 73 2.08 8.01 18.10
N ALA A 74 1.06 8.47 17.39
CA ALA A 74 0.32 9.68 17.75
C ALA A 74 -0.43 9.56 19.08
N MET A 75 -0.81 8.33 19.47
CA MET A 75 -1.40 8.03 20.79
C MET A 75 -0.35 7.93 21.91
N GLY A 76 0.92 8.19 21.64
CA GLY A 76 2.01 8.15 22.61
C GLY A 76 2.68 6.79 22.78
N ALA A 77 2.35 5.80 21.94
CA ALA A 77 3.07 4.54 21.94
C ALA A 77 4.52 4.75 21.45
N PRO A 78 5.54 4.09 22.06
CA PRO A 78 6.94 4.24 21.69
C PRO A 78 7.28 3.48 20.39
N VAL A 79 6.60 3.80 19.31
CA VAL A 79 6.86 3.27 17.97
C VAL A 79 8.00 4.07 17.34
N PRO A 80 9.18 3.44 17.09
CA PRO A 80 10.30 4.15 16.47
C PRO A 80 9.99 4.53 15.01
N VAL A 81 10.50 5.68 14.58
CA VAL A 81 10.38 6.13 13.17
C VAL A 81 11.02 5.10 12.22
N GLU A 82 12.14 4.54 12.64
CA GLU A 82 12.90 3.52 11.91
C GLU A 82 12.08 2.24 11.68
N ALA A 83 11.19 1.89 12.60
CA ALA A 83 10.29 0.75 12.41
C ALA A 83 9.26 1.03 11.30
N ILE A 84 8.69 2.22 11.24
CA ILE A 84 7.73 2.61 10.19
C ILE A 84 8.42 2.61 8.81
N THR A 85 9.58 3.23 8.72
CA THR A 85 10.33 3.32 7.46
C THR A 85 10.93 1.96 7.04
N GLY A 86 11.39 1.18 8.01
CA GLY A 86 11.93 -0.17 7.79
C GLY A 86 10.89 -1.15 7.26
N ILE A 87 9.67 -1.14 7.81
CA ILE A 87 8.56 -1.97 7.31
C ILE A 87 8.19 -1.56 5.87
N LYS A 88 8.11 -0.28 5.57
CA LYS A 88 7.87 0.20 4.20
C LYS A 88 8.93 -0.33 3.24
N ALA A 89 10.22 -0.16 3.59
CA ALA A 89 11.33 -0.61 2.76
C ALA A 89 11.38 -2.14 2.60
N GLY A 90 11.09 -2.89 3.67
CA GLY A 90 11.15 -4.35 3.66
C GLY A 90 9.99 -5.02 2.91
N LEU A 91 8.82 -4.40 2.89
CA LEU A 91 7.61 -5.00 2.32
C LEU A 91 7.31 -4.55 0.88
N MET A 92 7.83 -3.39 0.42
CA MET A 92 7.52 -2.87 -0.90
C MET A 92 7.88 -3.84 -2.03
N GLY A 93 9.04 -4.49 -1.96
CA GLY A 93 9.52 -5.43 -2.98
C GLY A 93 8.68 -6.72 -3.03
N PRO A 94 8.51 -7.46 -1.93
CA PRO A 94 7.65 -8.64 -1.88
C PRO A 94 6.23 -8.39 -2.40
N PHE A 95 5.57 -7.31 -1.97
CA PHE A 95 4.22 -7.00 -2.45
C PHE A 95 4.18 -6.55 -3.91
N ALA A 96 5.25 -5.90 -4.41
CA ALA A 96 5.37 -5.63 -5.84
C ALA A 96 5.39 -6.94 -6.65
N GLY A 97 6.27 -7.89 -6.30
CA GLY A 97 6.39 -9.16 -7.02
C GLY A 97 5.11 -10.00 -7.00
N ILE A 98 4.43 -10.08 -5.85
CA ILE A 98 3.17 -10.81 -5.74
C ILE A 98 2.08 -10.13 -6.58
N GLY A 99 1.91 -8.82 -6.43
CA GLY A 99 0.87 -8.05 -7.12
C GLY A 99 1.06 -8.05 -8.63
N ASP A 100 2.29 -7.85 -9.11
CA ASP A 100 2.60 -7.91 -10.55
C ASP A 100 2.28 -9.28 -11.14
N THR A 101 2.50 -10.35 -10.39
CA THR A 101 2.18 -11.71 -10.84
C THR A 101 0.67 -11.95 -10.85
N ILE A 102 -0.04 -11.57 -9.80
CA ILE A 102 -1.46 -11.87 -9.65
C ILE A 102 -2.31 -10.91 -10.50
N ASP A 103 -2.16 -9.59 -10.30
CA ASP A 103 -3.06 -8.62 -10.92
C ASP A 103 -2.71 -8.36 -12.38
N TRP A 104 -1.43 -8.14 -12.68
CA TRP A 104 -1.00 -7.81 -14.04
C TRP A 104 -0.83 -9.03 -14.94
N SER A 105 -0.25 -10.11 -14.42
CA SER A 105 0.05 -11.29 -15.24
C SER A 105 -1.07 -12.34 -15.25
N THR A 106 -2.03 -12.28 -14.31
CA THR A 106 -3.10 -13.28 -14.20
C THR A 106 -4.48 -12.65 -14.31
N ILE A 107 -4.89 -11.79 -13.39
CA ILE A 107 -6.29 -11.29 -13.34
C ILE A 107 -6.64 -10.46 -14.57
N LYS A 108 -5.85 -9.46 -14.92
CA LYS A 108 -6.13 -8.60 -16.08
C LYS A 108 -6.16 -9.36 -17.40
N PRO A 109 -5.18 -10.24 -17.73
CA PRO A 109 -5.25 -11.06 -18.92
C PRO A 109 -6.45 -12.03 -18.93
N LEU A 110 -6.76 -12.66 -17.79
CA LEU A 110 -7.90 -13.57 -17.67
C LEU A 110 -9.22 -12.83 -17.96
N MET A 111 -9.41 -11.66 -17.38
CA MET A 111 -10.62 -10.85 -17.63
C MET A 111 -10.69 -10.41 -19.10
N ALA A 112 -9.55 -10.08 -19.72
CA ALA A 112 -9.51 -9.77 -21.15
C ALA A 112 -9.92 -10.97 -22.01
N MET A 113 -9.40 -12.16 -21.71
CA MET A 113 -9.78 -13.40 -22.42
C MET A 113 -11.27 -13.71 -22.28
N LEU A 114 -11.87 -13.49 -21.12
CA LEU A 114 -13.31 -13.69 -20.91
C LEU A 114 -14.16 -12.72 -21.73
N CYS A 115 -13.65 -11.52 -22.00
CA CYS A 115 -14.36 -10.52 -22.82
C CYS A 115 -14.10 -10.69 -24.33
N LEU A 116 -13.12 -11.51 -24.73
CA LEU A 116 -12.69 -11.65 -26.13
C LEU A 116 -13.79 -12.12 -27.09
N PRO A 117 -14.62 -13.15 -26.79
CA PRO A 117 -15.69 -13.57 -27.71
C PRO A 117 -16.70 -12.47 -27.98
N LEU A 118 -16.97 -11.63 -26.99
CA LEU A 118 -17.87 -10.49 -27.14
C LEU A 118 -17.22 -9.37 -27.98
N ALA A 119 -15.92 -9.18 -27.86
CA ALA A 119 -15.17 -8.24 -28.70
C ALA A 119 -15.09 -8.71 -30.16
N GLU A 120 -14.85 -10.00 -30.40
CA GLU A 120 -14.81 -10.61 -31.73
C GLU A 120 -16.15 -10.51 -32.47
N SER A 121 -17.27 -10.50 -31.74
CA SER A 121 -18.59 -10.25 -32.32
C SER A 121 -18.81 -8.79 -32.75
N GLY A 122 -17.83 -7.92 -32.59
CA GLY A 122 -17.93 -6.48 -32.87
C GLY A 122 -18.70 -5.67 -31.82
N SER A 123 -18.95 -6.26 -30.65
CA SER A 123 -19.72 -5.59 -29.59
C SER A 123 -18.90 -4.51 -28.88
N PHE A 124 -19.39 -3.29 -28.91
CA PHE A 124 -18.81 -2.15 -28.19
C PHE A 124 -18.93 -2.29 -26.65
N ILE A 125 -19.73 -3.23 -26.16
CA ILE A 125 -19.93 -3.48 -24.74
C ILE A 125 -18.73 -4.23 -24.10
N ALA A 126 -17.95 -4.96 -24.88
CA ALA A 126 -16.82 -5.75 -24.39
C ALA A 126 -15.81 -4.94 -23.56
N PRO A 127 -15.25 -3.81 -24.02
CA PRO A 127 -14.32 -3.02 -23.24
C PRO A 127 -14.98 -2.41 -22.00
N VAL A 128 -16.26 -2.12 -22.03
CA VAL A 128 -17.01 -1.58 -20.87
C VAL A 128 -17.13 -2.64 -19.79
N ILE A 129 -17.49 -3.86 -20.14
CA ILE A 129 -17.57 -4.99 -19.20
C ILE A 129 -16.17 -5.28 -18.62
N TYR A 130 -15.14 -5.35 -19.47
CA TYR A 130 -13.76 -5.54 -19.01
C TYR A 130 -13.36 -4.50 -17.97
N PHE A 131 -13.59 -3.21 -18.26
CA PHE A 131 -13.27 -2.11 -17.36
C PHE A 131 -13.99 -2.23 -16.00
N ILE A 132 -15.30 -2.51 -16.04
CA ILE A 132 -16.12 -2.65 -14.82
C ILE A 132 -15.62 -3.84 -13.97
N LEU A 133 -15.33 -4.99 -14.59
CA LEU A 133 -14.87 -6.17 -13.90
C LEU A 133 -13.49 -5.92 -13.25
N VAL A 134 -12.53 -5.43 -14.02
CA VAL A 134 -11.18 -5.18 -13.52
C VAL A 134 -11.19 -4.09 -12.45
N ALA A 135 -11.86 -2.96 -12.68
CA ALA A 135 -11.94 -1.90 -11.70
C ALA A 135 -12.64 -2.35 -10.41
N GLY A 136 -13.70 -3.15 -10.52
CA GLY A 136 -14.42 -3.71 -9.36
C GLY A 136 -13.56 -4.66 -8.53
N ILE A 137 -12.85 -5.58 -9.19
CA ILE A 137 -11.96 -6.55 -8.52
C ILE A 137 -10.84 -5.78 -7.81
N LEU A 138 -10.06 -4.99 -8.54
CA LEU A 138 -8.88 -4.31 -8.00
C LEU A 138 -9.23 -3.33 -6.89
N THR A 139 -10.35 -2.59 -7.01
CA THR A 139 -10.80 -1.69 -5.95
C THR A 139 -11.19 -2.46 -4.68
N THR A 140 -11.88 -3.60 -4.84
CA THR A 140 -12.27 -4.43 -3.70
C THR A 140 -11.04 -5.01 -2.99
N GLU A 141 -10.07 -5.51 -3.76
CA GLU A 141 -8.79 -6.03 -3.24
C GLU A 141 -8.01 -4.94 -2.50
N GLU A 142 -7.90 -3.74 -3.04
CA GLU A 142 -7.21 -2.63 -2.38
C GLU A 142 -7.81 -2.32 -1.00
N PHE A 143 -9.15 -2.19 -0.91
CA PHE A 143 -9.80 -1.95 0.38
C PHE A 143 -9.58 -3.11 1.36
N PHE A 144 -9.61 -4.34 0.88
CA PHE A 144 -9.33 -5.53 1.67
C PHE A 144 -7.89 -5.52 2.20
N PHE A 145 -6.91 -5.23 1.36
CA PHE A 145 -5.49 -5.21 1.71
C PHE A 145 -5.14 -4.06 2.67
N VAL A 146 -5.70 -2.88 2.50
CA VAL A 146 -5.53 -1.80 3.50
C VAL A 146 -6.03 -2.24 4.88
N ASN A 147 -7.19 -2.92 4.95
CA ASN A 147 -7.73 -3.38 6.23
C ASN A 147 -6.88 -4.49 6.86
N ILE A 148 -6.39 -5.44 6.07
CA ILE A 148 -5.45 -6.46 6.55
C ILE A 148 -4.19 -5.79 7.09
N GLY A 149 -3.58 -4.90 6.30
CA GLY A 149 -2.39 -4.16 6.69
C GLY A 149 -2.59 -3.37 7.98
N TYR A 150 -3.73 -2.70 8.13
CA TYR A 150 -4.03 -1.95 9.35
C TYR A 150 -4.09 -2.84 10.59
N ARG A 151 -4.74 -4.00 10.50
CA ARG A 151 -4.78 -4.98 11.60
C ARG A 151 -3.38 -5.52 11.92
N MET A 152 -2.61 -5.91 10.90
CA MET A 152 -1.22 -6.36 11.06
C MET A 152 -0.34 -5.27 11.67
N GLY A 153 -0.49 -4.02 11.27
CA GLY A 153 0.26 -2.89 11.81
C GLY A 153 -0.06 -2.60 13.28
N THR A 154 -1.30 -2.78 13.69
CA THR A 154 -1.69 -2.67 15.10
C THR A 154 -1.03 -3.77 15.94
N GLU A 155 -1.02 -5.02 15.47
CA GLU A 155 -0.35 -6.13 16.14
C GLU A 155 1.18 -5.94 16.18
N ALA A 156 1.78 -5.45 15.08
CA ALA A 156 3.20 -5.16 15.01
C ALA A 156 3.61 -4.07 16.01
N ALA A 157 2.84 -2.99 16.11
CA ALA A 157 3.07 -1.93 17.08
C ALA A 157 2.97 -2.44 18.51
N MET A 158 1.97 -3.27 18.82
CA MET A 158 1.82 -3.90 20.14
C MET A 158 2.97 -4.87 20.46
N THR A 159 3.51 -5.54 19.45
CA THR A 159 4.65 -6.46 19.61
C THR A 159 5.96 -5.71 19.84
N ILE A 160 6.14 -4.56 19.21
CA ILE A 160 7.28 -3.66 19.47
C ILE A 160 7.26 -3.22 20.94
N LEU A 161 6.07 -2.90 21.47
CA LEU A 161 5.87 -2.55 22.88
C LEU A 161 6.20 -3.69 23.84
N GLY A 162 5.90 -4.93 23.43
CA GLY A 162 6.15 -6.14 24.21
C GLY A 162 7.60 -6.67 24.20
N GLY A 163 8.50 -6.04 23.45
CA GLY A 163 9.95 -6.28 23.48
C GLY A 163 10.40 -7.58 22.80
N GLY A 164 10.31 -7.71 21.48
CA GLY A 164 11.07 -8.82 20.91
C GLY A 164 10.89 -9.32 19.50
N MET A 165 10.12 -8.73 18.58
CA MET A 165 9.84 -9.40 17.31
C MET A 165 9.98 -8.59 16.00
N VAL A 166 10.48 -7.37 16.00
CA VAL A 166 10.74 -6.61 14.76
C VAL A 166 11.67 -7.39 13.83
N ASN A 167 12.71 -8.00 14.39
CA ASN A 167 13.65 -8.81 13.61
C ASN A 167 13.04 -10.10 13.04
N LYS A 168 12.05 -10.70 13.70
CA LYS A 168 11.37 -11.90 13.17
C LYS A 168 10.39 -11.57 12.04
N PHE A 169 9.70 -10.44 12.12
CA PHE A 169 8.75 -10.01 11.08
C PHE A 169 9.49 -9.60 9.80
N ILE A 170 10.58 -8.83 9.93
CA ILE A 170 11.44 -8.46 8.81
C ILE A 170 12.08 -9.70 8.18
N SER A 171 12.53 -10.66 9.00
CA SER A 171 13.10 -11.93 8.52
C SER A 171 12.07 -12.79 7.79
N CYS A 172 10.83 -12.88 8.27
CA CYS A 172 9.77 -13.60 7.56
C CYS A 172 9.40 -12.93 6.22
N ALA A 173 9.32 -11.60 6.19
CA ALA A 173 9.02 -10.86 4.96
C ALA A 173 10.15 -10.99 3.92
N SER A 174 11.40 -11.02 4.35
CA SER A 174 12.55 -11.22 3.44
C SER A 174 12.69 -12.65 2.93
N VAL A 175 12.20 -13.65 3.66
CA VAL A 175 12.18 -15.06 3.22
C VAL A 175 11.05 -15.31 2.19
N LEU A 176 9.94 -14.58 2.29
CA LEU A 176 8.84 -14.66 1.32
C LEU A 176 9.13 -13.89 0.01
N GLY A 177 10.17 -13.06 0.00
CA GLY A 177 10.60 -12.29 -1.17
C GLY A 177 11.78 -12.89 -1.94
N MET A 178 12.25 -14.09 -1.57
CA MET A 178 13.21 -14.89 -2.33
C MET A 178 12.47 -16.00 -3.10
#